data_ebb3b651fac5bb5d487611b00449a198
#
_entry.id   ebb3b651fac5bb5d487611b00449a198
#
_cell.length_a   1.000
_cell.length_b   1.000
_cell.length_c   1.000
_cell.angle_alpha   90.00
_cell.angle_beta   90.00
_cell.angle_gamma   90.00
#
_symmetry.space_group_name_H-M   'P 1'
#
loop_
_entity.id
_entity.type
_entity.pdbx_description
1 polymer ?
#
loop_
_entity_poly.entity_id
_entity_poly.type
_entity_poly.pdbx_seq_one_letter_code
_entity_poly.pdbx_strand_id
1 'polypeptide(L)'
;MPILDDVTQAVGNTPLVRINRIIDAAEGVTVAVKLEFQNPGASVKDRIGVAIIDAAEASGELKPGGTIVEGTSGNTGIALA
;
A
#
# COMPACT_ATOMS: atom_id res chain seq x y z
N MET A 1 21.40 -4.56 5.83
CA MET A 1 20.09 -4.39 5.17
C MET A 1 19.84 -5.59 4.27
N PRO A 2 18.74 -6.32 4.45
CA PRO A 2 18.41 -7.40 3.54
C PRO A 2 18.04 -6.86 2.16
N ILE A 3 18.33 -7.63 1.15
CA ILE A 3 17.85 -7.37 -0.21
C ILE A 3 16.49 -8.04 -0.36
N LEU A 4 15.47 -7.27 -0.73
CA LEU A 4 14.13 -7.80 -1.00
C LEU A 4 14.11 -8.47 -2.38
N ASP A 5 13.33 -9.55 -2.51
CA ASP A 5 13.26 -10.31 -3.76
C ASP A 5 12.57 -9.53 -4.88
N ASP A 6 11.52 -8.77 -4.53
CA ASP A 6 10.82 -7.92 -5.47
C ASP A 6 10.13 -6.75 -4.77
N VAL A 7 9.54 -5.86 -5.55
CA VAL A 7 8.94 -4.62 -5.03
C VAL A 7 7.72 -4.89 -4.15
N THR A 8 7.04 -6.02 -4.28
CA THR A 8 5.87 -6.32 -3.45
C THR A 8 6.25 -6.45 -1.97
N GLN A 9 7.47 -6.87 -1.69
CA GLN A 9 7.97 -7.00 -0.32
C GLN A 9 8.26 -5.64 0.34
N ALA A 10 8.32 -4.57 -0.45
CA ALA A 10 8.50 -3.21 0.05
C ALA A 10 7.17 -2.51 0.40
N VAL A 11 6.04 -3.14 0.11
CA VAL A 11 4.72 -2.59 0.43
C VAL A 11 4.46 -2.67 1.92
N GLY A 12 3.90 -1.59 2.48
CA GLY A 12 3.56 -1.53 3.89
C GLY A 12 4.68 -1.01 4.77
N ASN A 13 4.57 -1.28 6.06
CA ASN A 13 5.50 -0.82 7.09
C ASN A 13 5.78 0.69 7.00
N THR A 14 4.75 1.45 6.62
CA THR A 14 4.83 2.90 6.46
C THR A 14 4.96 3.59 7.81
N PRO A 15 5.72 4.69 7.90
CA PRO A 15 5.95 5.35 9.18
C PRO A 15 4.74 6.11 9.69
N LEU A 16 4.64 6.23 11.01
CA LEU A 16 3.76 7.15 11.71
C LEU A 16 4.55 8.39 12.07
N VAL A 17 4.00 9.57 11.76
CA VAL A 17 4.64 10.85 12.05
C VAL A 17 3.71 11.70 12.90
N ARG A 18 4.23 12.19 14.02
CA ARG A 18 3.48 13.09 14.90
C ARG A 18 3.23 14.43 14.23
N ILE A 19 2.00 14.92 14.35
CA ILE A 19 1.66 16.30 13.94
C ILE A 19 1.97 17.22 15.11
N ASN A 20 2.85 18.21 14.86
CA ASN A 20 3.36 19.11 15.89
C ASN A 20 2.95 20.58 15.71
N ARG A 21 2.59 21.00 14.48
CA ARG A 21 2.39 22.43 14.19
C ARG A 21 1.00 22.78 13.69
N ILE A 22 0.37 21.92 12.92
CA ILE A 22 -0.92 22.22 12.30
C ILE A 22 -2.04 22.11 13.30
N ILE A 23 -1.90 21.20 14.27
CA ILE A 23 -2.90 20.92 15.29
C ILE A 23 -2.29 21.25 16.65
N ASP A 24 -3.01 22.11 17.42
CA ASP A 24 -2.70 22.34 18.82
C ASP A 24 -3.33 21.22 19.64
N ALA A 25 -2.59 20.14 19.79
CA ALA A 25 -3.09 18.98 20.53
C ALA A 25 -3.14 19.28 22.02
N ALA A 26 -4.28 19.01 22.65
CA ALA A 26 -4.43 19.11 24.09
C ALA A 26 -3.44 18.18 24.81
N GLU A 27 -3.07 18.54 26.05
CA GLU A 27 -2.19 17.73 26.87
C GLU A 27 -2.72 16.30 26.99
N GLY A 28 -1.86 15.31 26.79
CA GLY A 28 -2.22 13.90 26.81
C GLY A 28 -2.82 13.35 25.53
N VAL A 29 -2.97 14.20 24.48
CA VAL A 29 -3.47 13.77 23.17
C VAL A 29 -2.32 13.74 22.17
N THR A 30 -2.22 12.62 21.43
CA THR A 30 -1.27 12.48 20.34
C THR A 30 -2.04 12.34 19.02
N VAL A 31 -1.69 13.18 18.04
CA VAL A 31 -2.21 13.07 16.69
C VAL A 31 -1.04 12.70 15.77
N ALA A 32 -1.22 11.66 14.98
CA ALA A 32 -0.19 11.18 14.08
C ALA A 32 -0.81 10.84 12.72
N VAL A 33 0.00 10.93 11.67
CA VAL A 33 -0.38 10.54 10.32
C VAL A 33 0.46 9.36 9.87
N LYS A 34 -0.17 8.44 9.15
CA LYS A 34 0.50 7.31 8.52
C LYS A 34 0.84 7.66 7.07
N LEU A 35 2.12 7.58 6.74
CA LEU A 35 2.62 8.08 5.45
C LEU A 35 2.49 7.01 4.36
N GLU A 36 1.26 6.79 3.88
CA GLU A 36 0.99 5.77 2.87
C GLU A 36 1.57 6.07 1.49
N PHE A 37 1.94 7.32 1.20
CA PHE A 37 2.66 7.65 -0.03
C PHE A 37 4.08 7.05 -0.09
N GLN A 38 4.60 6.52 1.00
CA GLN A 38 5.90 5.83 1.03
C GLN A 38 5.83 4.37 0.58
N ASN A 39 4.65 3.86 0.24
CA ASN A 39 4.58 2.61 -0.50
C ASN A 39 5.22 2.77 -1.90
N PRO A 40 5.71 1.68 -2.54
CA PRO A 40 6.38 1.75 -3.85
C PRO A 40 5.57 2.44 -4.94
N GLY A 41 4.26 2.22 -5.00
CA GLY A 41 3.35 2.89 -5.92
C GLY A 41 2.82 4.22 -5.41
N ALA A 42 3.36 4.72 -4.31
CA ALA A 42 3.07 6.01 -3.69
C ALA A 42 1.64 6.15 -3.13
N SER A 43 0.95 5.05 -2.81
CA SER A 43 -0.37 5.12 -2.18
C SER A 43 -0.69 3.90 -1.31
N VAL A 44 -1.75 4.04 -0.50
CA VAL A 44 -2.29 2.93 0.31
C VAL A 44 -2.79 1.76 -0.56
N LYS A 45 -3.10 2.01 -1.82
CA LYS A 45 -3.65 0.99 -2.71
C LYS A 45 -2.66 -0.12 -3.06
N ASP A 46 -1.38 0.08 -2.85
CA ASP A 46 -0.37 -0.98 -2.97
C ASP A 46 -0.69 -2.17 -2.07
N ARG A 47 -1.20 -1.91 -0.86
CA ARG A 47 -1.60 -2.96 0.07
C ARG A 47 -2.71 -3.84 -0.50
N ILE A 48 -3.74 -3.21 -1.08
CA ILE A 48 -4.86 -3.90 -1.73
C ILE A 48 -4.37 -4.64 -2.96
N GLY A 49 -3.52 -4.02 -3.78
CA GLY A 49 -2.98 -4.62 -4.99
C GLY A 49 -2.28 -5.94 -4.71
N VAL A 50 -1.34 -5.94 -3.78
CA VAL A 50 -0.62 -7.16 -3.38
C VAL A 50 -1.58 -8.21 -2.83
N ALA A 51 -2.49 -7.82 -1.93
CA ALA A 51 -3.43 -8.76 -1.31
C ALA A 51 -4.36 -9.42 -2.32
N ILE A 52 -4.89 -8.66 -3.27
CA ILE A 52 -5.79 -9.18 -4.31
C ILE A 52 -5.06 -10.16 -5.22
N ILE A 53 -3.87 -9.79 -5.70
CA ILE A 53 -3.10 -10.65 -6.60
C ILE A 53 -2.68 -11.93 -5.89
N ASP A 54 -2.15 -11.84 -4.68
CA ASP A 54 -1.73 -13.01 -3.91
C ASP A 54 -2.91 -13.95 -3.65
N ALA A 55 -4.06 -13.42 -3.28
CA ALA A 55 -5.26 -14.22 -3.04
C ALA A 55 -5.77 -14.89 -4.32
N ALA A 56 -5.77 -14.18 -5.44
CA ALA A 56 -6.22 -14.71 -6.73
C ALA A 56 -5.28 -15.81 -7.24
N GLU A 57 -3.99 -15.65 -7.07
CA GLU A 57 -2.99 -16.67 -7.44
C GLU A 57 -3.14 -17.92 -6.54
N ALA A 58 -3.30 -17.72 -5.23
CA ALA A 58 -3.44 -18.82 -4.28
C ALA A 58 -4.73 -19.63 -4.52
N SER A 59 -5.82 -18.98 -4.89
CA SER A 59 -7.11 -19.65 -5.20
C SER A 59 -7.13 -20.32 -6.57
N GLY A 60 -6.19 -19.98 -7.45
CA GLY A 60 -6.16 -20.46 -8.83
C GLY A 60 -7.03 -19.65 -9.79
N GLU A 61 -7.69 -18.58 -9.34
CA GLU A 61 -8.47 -17.70 -10.20
C GLU A 61 -7.59 -16.92 -11.17
N LEU A 62 -6.39 -16.57 -10.73
CA LEU A 62 -5.39 -15.91 -11.58
C LEU A 62 -4.25 -16.90 -11.86
N LYS A 63 -4.15 -17.33 -13.10
CA LYS A 63 -3.09 -18.24 -13.59
C LYS A 63 -2.03 -17.46 -14.34
N PRO A 64 -0.80 -18.02 -14.50
CA PRO A 64 0.22 -17.39 -15.34
C PRO A 64 -0.32 -17.04 -16.71
N GLY A 65 -0.09 -15.82 -17.16
CA GLY A 65 -0.62 -15.30 -18.42
C GLY A 65 -2.08 -14.87 -18.38
N GLY A 66 -2.73 -14.93 -17.22
CA GLY A 66 -4.10 -14.51 -17.05
C GLY A 66 -4.29 -13.00 -17.23
N THR A 67 -5.55 -12.59 -17.39
CA THR A 67 -5.91 -11.20 -17.60
C THR A 67 -6.62 -10.66 -16.35
N ILE A 68 -6.22 -9.46 -15.93
CA ILE A 68 -6.87 -8.72 -14.84
C ILE A 68 -7.67 -7.56 -15.46
N VAL A 69 -8.93 -7.43 -15.05
CA VAL A 69 -9.78 -6.32 -15.48
C VAL A 69 -10.26 -5.58 -14.24
N GLU A 70 -10.00 -4.28 -14.18
CA GLU A 70 -10.40 -3.43 -13.07
C GLU A 70 -10.82 -2.05 -13.57
N GLY A 71 -12.01 -1.61 -13.16
CA GLY A 71 -12.53 -0.27 -13.47
C GLY A 71 -11.92 0.76 -12.53
N THR A 72 -10.79 1.36 -12.92
CA THR A 72 -10.10 2.35 -12.10
C THR A 72 -9.52 3.47 -12.96
N SER A 73 -9.52 4.69 -12.41
CA SER A 73 -8.89 5.86 -13.03
C SER A 73 -7.68 6.38 -12.23
N GLY A 74 -7.25 5.66 -11.20
CA GLY A 74 -6.25 6.18 -10.27
C GLY A 74 -5.37 5.11 -9.62
N ASN A 75 -5.16 5.28 -8.32
CA ASN A 75 -4.15 4.53 -7.56
C ASN A 75 -4.38 3.02 -7.51
N THR A 76 -5.62 2.55 -7.57
CA THR A 76 -5.89 1.11 -7.62
C THR A 76 -5.31 0.48 -8.88
N GLY A 77 -5.49 1.14 -10.04
CA GLY A 77 -4.89 0.69 -11.29
C GLY A 77 -3.38 0.74 -11.28
N ILE A 78 -2.80 1.78 -10.71
CA ILE A 78 -1.34 1.90 -10.55
C ILE A 78 -0.80 0.76 -9.69
N ALA A 79 -1.47 0.45 -8.58
CA ALA A 79 -1.04 -0.62 -7.69
C ALA A 79 -1.13 -2.01 -8.34
N LEU A 80 -2.18 -2.28 -9.11
CA LEU A 80 -2.37 -3.56 -9.79
C LEU A 80 -1.38 -3.78 -10.95
N ALA A 81 -0.92 -2.69 -11.57
CA ALA A 81 0.04 -2.78 -12.66
C ALA A 81 1.42 -3.22 -12.22
#